data_7ab81cce14c947bb0f3800e22c6d1b83
#
_entry.id   7ab81cce14c947bb0f3800e22c6d1b83
#
_cell.length_a   1.000
_cell.length_b   1.000
_cell.length_c   1.000
_cell.angle_alpha   90.00
_cell.angle_beta   90.00
_cell.angle_gamma   90.00
#
_symmetry.space_group_name_H-M   'P 1'
#
loop_
_entity.id
_entity.type
_entity.pdbx_description
1 polymer ?
#
loop_
_entity_poly.entity_id
_entity_poly.type
_entity_poly.pdbx_seq_one_letter_code
_entity_poly.pdbx_strand_id
1 'polypeptide(L)'
;GTDATGVFLWDPTDSLVDVFKPTNNHSRGTGRIAIGDTDGDGEMNALFVSGNSLYNLDENLQQQWIFTITEGDGTGYSGVTLFDFNGDGESEILVRDREFFKTFRDLGTTAQTILEAPCKSFTMEEYPVIADINNDGQAEICFSCLADDAIDATDNDVESVNTPLGHIRVYGASSGSRWQPTRGIWNQHAYLNVNIDDNLSVPTGQNLLSTASTDCYDGITGTQNKPLNM
;
A
#
# COMPACT_ATOMS: atom_id res chain seq x y z
N GLY A 1 -2.26 27.56 -15.76
CA GLY A 1 -3.10 26.60 -15.06
C GLY A 1 -2.43 25.26 -15.06
N THR A 2 -1.91 24.92 -13.94
CA THR A 2 -1.07 23.74 -13.81
C THR A 2 -1.91 22.60 -13.28
N ASP A 3 -2.34 21.74 -14.14
CA ASP A 3 -3.03 20.51 -13.78
C ASP A 3 -1.99 19.41 -13.54
N ALA A 4 -1.25 19.55 -12.45
CA ALA A 4 -0.26 18.56 -12.03
C ALA A 4 -0.94 17.40 -11.27
N THR A 5 -2.05 16.90 -11.77
CA THR A 5 -2.79 15.84 -11.11
C THR A 5 -2.96 14.69 -12.06
N GLY A 6 -1.96 13.84 -12.10
CA GLY A 6 -1.94 12.63 -12.92
C GLY A 6 -0.82 11.71 -12.52
N VAL A 7 -0.95 10.47 -12.92
CA VAL A 7 0.12 9.47 -12.86
C VAL A 7 0.88 9.52 -14.18
N PHE A 8 2.20 9.51 -14.09
CA PHE A 8 3.09 9.62 -15.25
C PHE A 8 3.92 8.35 -15.34
N LEU A 9 3.96 7.77 -16.52
CA LEU A 9 4.96 6.78 -16.90
C LEU A 9 6.04 7.50 -17.70
N TRP A 10 7.28 7.45 -17.23
CA TRP A 10 8.41 8.06 -17.89
C TRP A 10 9.42 7.00 -18.31
N ASP A 11 9.70 6.93 -19.60
CA ASP A 11 10.78 6.12 -20.16
C ASP A 11 12.00 7.03 -20.45
N PRO A 12 13.14 6.80 -19.79
CA PRO A 12 14.36 7.60 -20.04
C PRO A 12 14.94 7.42 -21.44
N THR A 13 14.53 6.39 -22.18
CA THR A 13 14.98 6.10 -23.54
C THR A 13 14.04 6.68 -24.60
N ASP A 14 12.81 6.99 -24.21
CA ASP A 14 11.80 7.62 -25.05
C ASP A 14 11.38 8.97 -24.41
N SER A 15 11.22 9.98 -25.23
CA SER A 15 10.73 11.28 -24.76
C SER A 15 9.21 11.30 -24.56
N LEU A 16 8.52 10.21 -24.80
CA LEU A 16 7.08 10.06 -24.57
C LEU A 16 6.81 9.85 -23.09
N VAL A 17 5.83 10.57 -22.59
CA VAL A 17 5.31 10.45 -21.24
C VAL A 17 3.84 10.11 -21.36
N ASP A 18 3.49 8.90 -20.98
CA ASP A 18 2.09 8.54 -20.80
C ASP A 18 1.56 9.17 -19.53
N VAL A 19 0.31 9.64 -19.58
CA VAL A 19 -0.32 10.36 -18.48
C VAL A 19 -1.72 9.83 -18.27
N PHE A 20 -1.96 9.28 -17.09
CA PHE A 20 -3.30 9.00 -16.63
C PHE A 20 -3.83 10.14 -15.75
N LYS A 21 -5.04 10.60 -16.01
CA LYS A 21 -5.73 11.63 -15.19
C LYS A 21 -6.97 11.03 -14.55
N PRO A 22 -6.98 10.88 -13.20
CA PRO A 22 -8.16 10.36 -12.50
C PRO A 22 -9.38 11.27 -12.74
N THR A 23 -10.54 10.66 -12.96
CA THR A 23 -11.80 11.39 -13.19
C THR A 23 -12.34 12.05 -11.92
N ASN A 24 -12.07 11.46 -10.76
CA ASN A 24 -12.44 11.96 -9.44
C ASN A 24 -11.31 12.77 -8.80
N ASN A 25 -10.69 13.61 -9.59
CA ASN A 25 -9.53 14.37 -9.18
C ASN A 25 -9.90 15.40 -8.10
N HIS A 26 -9.27 15.29 -6.94
CA HIS A 26 -9.30 16.32 -5.93
C HIS A 26 -8.21 17.37 -6.17
N SER A 27 -8.46 18.61 -5.82
CA SER A 27 -7.56 19.75 -6.03
C SER A 27 -6.16 19.61 -5.39
N ARG A 28 -5.94 18.57 -4.60
CA ARG A 28 -4.69 18.30 -3.86
C ARG A 28 -3.84 17.17 -4.43
N GLY A 29 -4.31 16.46 -5.47
CA GLY A 29 -3.53 15.42 -6.14
C GLY A 29 -3.96 14.00 -5.81
N THR A 30 -3.04 13.06 -5.98
CA THR A 30 -3.21 11.64 -5.69
C THR A 30 -2.40 11.23 -4.46
N GLY A 31 -2.80 10.12 -3.84
CA GLY A 31 -2.00 9.41 -2.85
C GLY A 31 -0.71 8.83 -3.45
N ARG A 32 0.03 8.11 -2.64
CA ARG A 32 1.24 7.41 -3.09
C ARG A 32 0.88 6.24 -3.98
N ILE A 33 1.72 6.00 -4.99
CA ILE A 33 1.54 4.89 -5.94
C ILE A 33 2.26 3.67 -5.38
N ALA A 34 1.55 2.55 -5.34
CA ALA A 34 2.14 1.23 -5.17
C ALA A 34 2.20 0.53 -6.53
N ILE A 35 3.27 -0.23 -6.76
CA ILE A 35 3.48 -0.95 -8.02
C ILE A 35 3.72 -2.42 -7.69
N GLY A 36 2.99 -3.32 -8.34
CA GLY A 36 3.10 -4.76 -8.19
C GLY A 36 2.14 -5.50 -9.09
N ASP A 37 2.40 -6.76 -9.33
CA ASP A 37 1.47 -7.66 -10.01
C ASP A 37 0.34 -8.00 -9.03
N THR A 38 -0.90 -7.60 -9.34
CA THR A 38 -2.05 -7.80 -8.46
C THR A 38 -3.08 -8.77 -9.01
N ASP A 39 -3.03 -9.09 -10.30
CA ASP A 39 -3.97 -9.99 -10.98
C ASP A 39 -3.31 -11.25 -11.58
N GLY A 40 -1.99 -11.39 -11.38
CA GLY A 40 -1.25 -12.61 -11.72
C GLY A 40 -0.94 -12.78 -13.22
N ASP A 41 -1.01 -11.71 -13.99
CA ASP A 41 -0.71 -11.76 -15.42
C ASP A 41 0.78 -11.62 -15.74
N GLY A 42 1.60 -11.30 -14.73
CA GLY A 42 3.06 -11.15 -14.80
C GLY A 42 3.51 -9.74 -15.17
N GLU A 43 2.59 -8.82 -15.39
CA GLU A 43 2.87 -7.40 -15.63
C GLU A 43 2.56 -6.57 -14.36
N MET A 44 3.07 -5.35 -14.29
CA MET A 44 2.95 -4.53 -13.09
C MET A 44 1.75 -3.59 -13.17
N ASN A 45 0.90 -3.66 -12.17
CA ASN A 45 -0.18 -2.70 -11.96
C ASN A 45 0.33 -1.49 -11.17
N ALA A 46 -0.28 -0.33 -11.39
CA ALA A 46 -0.07 0.87 -10.60
C ALA A 46 -1.34 1.24 -9.84
N LEU A 47 -1.26 1.20 -8.51
CA LEU A 47 -2.40 1.45 -7.63
C LEU A 47 -2.19 2.72 -6.81
N PHE A 48 -3.24 3.53 -6.69
CA PHE A 48 -3.22 4.75 -5.91
C PHE A 48 -4.63 5.20 -5.52
N VAL A 49 -4.72 6.04 -4.50
CA VAL A 49 -5.96 6.67 -4.10
C VAL A 49 -6.01 8.09 -4.67
N SER A 50 -7.15 8.47 -5.20
CA SER A 50 -7.44 9.86 -5.61
C SER A 50 -8.90 10.21 -5.30
N GLY A 51 -9.12 11.28 -4.57
CA GLY A 51 -10.44 11.60 -4.04
C GLY A 51 -10.94 10.46 -3.15
N ASN A 52 -12.11 9.95 -3.44
CA ASN A 52 -12.72 8.82 -2.73
C ASN A 52 -12.65 7.51 -3.54
N SER A 53 -11.63 7.35 -4.34
CA SER A 53 -11.48 6.18 -5.21
C SER A 53 -10.08 5.60 -5.16
N LEU A 54 -10.01 4.28 -5.05
CA LEU A 54 -8.83 3.47 -5.32
C LEU A 54 -8.84 3.13 -6.81
N TYR A 55 -7.76 3.45 -7.49
CA TYR A 55 -7.55 3.17 -8.91
C TYR A 55 -6.57 2.02 -9.07
N ASN A 56 -6.82 1.18 -10.06
CA ASN A 56 -5.85 0.24 -10.60
C ASN A 56 -5.65 0.53 -12.09
N LEU A 57 -4.39 0.70 -12.46
CA LEU A 57 -3.95 0.87 -13.85
C LEU A 57 -3.02 -0.28 -14.24
N ASP A 58 -3.08 -0.69 -15.50
CA ASP A 58 -2.12 -1.63 -16.07
C ASP A 58 -0.75 -0.96 -16.36
N GLU A 59 0.19 -1.72 -16.89
CA GLU A 59 1.54 -1.29 -17.26
C GLU A 59 1.56 -0.18 -18.33
N ASN A 60 0.46 -0.01 -19.07
CA ASN A 60 0.28 1.05 -20.08
C ASN A 60 -0.53 2.23 -19.55
N LEU A 61 -0.72 2.33 -18.23
CA LEU A 61 -1.58 3.31 -17.55
C LEU A 61 -3.04 3.29 -18.03
N GLN A 62 -3.55 2.15 -18.52
CA GLN A 62 -4.96 2.00 -18.80
C GLN A 62 -5.69 1.57 -17.52
N GLN A 63 -6.81 2.22 -17.24
CA GLN A 63 -7.61 1.91 -16.07
C GLN A 63 -8.24 0.52 -16.19
N GLN A 64 -7.86 -0.38 -15.30
CA GLN A 64 -8.45 -1.70 -15.16
C GLN A 64 -9.77 -1.63 -14.39
N TRP A 65 -9.73 -1.01 -13.21
CA TRP A 65 -10.92 -0.81 -12.40
C TRP A 65 -10.77 0.39 -11.44
N ILE A 66 -11.90 0.80 -10.86
CA ILE A 66 -12.01 1.77 -9.76
C ILE A 66 -12.84 1.15 -8.65
N PHE A 67 -12.42 1.34 -7.41
CA PHE A 67 -13.16 0.97 -6.22
C PHE A 67 -13.41 2.19 -5.35
N THR A 68 -14.67 2.39 -4.92
CA THR A 68 -15.03 3.52 -4.04
C THR A 68 -14.63 3.21 -2.60
N ILE A 69 -13.87 4.10 -2.00
CA ILE A 69 -13.48 4.06 -0.58
C ILE A 69 -14.14 5.23 0.18
N THR A 70 -14.16 5.13 1.50
CA THR A 70 -14.74 6.16 2.36
C THR A 70 -13.70 7.23 2.66
N GLU A 71 -13.74 8.33 1.92
CA GLU A 71 -12.92 9.52 2.16
C GLU A 71 -13.83 10.67 2.62
N GLY A 72 -13.57 11.21 3.80
CA GLY A 72 -14.48 12.19 4.39
C GLY A 72 -14.31 13.60 3.86
N ASP A 73 -13.12 13.97 3.45
CA ASP A 73 -12.81 15.32 2.98
C ASP A 73 -12.27 15.35 1.55
N GLY A 74 -12.21 14.17 0.90
CA GLY A 74 -11.73 14.03 -0.47
C GLY A 74 -10.24 14.37 -0.63
N THR A 75 -9.44 14.26 0.41
CA THR A 75 -8.00 14.58 0.33
C THR A 75 -7.23 13.57 -0.49
N GLY A 76 -7.67 12.29 -0.50
CA GLY A 76 -7.11 11.25 -1.35
C GLY A 76 -5.63 10.95 -1.12
N TYR A 77 -5.14 11.17 0.08
CA TYR A 77 -3.72 10.96 0.41
C TYR A 77 -3.41 9.58 0.98
N SER A 78 -4.40 8.74 1.21
CA SER A 78 -4.18 7.38 1.71
C SER A 78 -3.21 6.63 0.81
N GLY A 79 -2.20 6.01 1.41
CA GLY A 79 -1.26 5.18 0.69
C GLY A 79 -1.81 3.78 0.46
N VAL A 80 -1.31 3.12 -0.56
CA VAL A 80 -1.58 1.73 -0.88
C VAL A 80 -0.36 0.90 -0.51
N THR A 81 -0.59 -0.27 0.08
CA THR A 81 0.45 -1.27 0.36
C THR A 81 0.09 -2.55 -0.37
N LEU A 82 1.08 -3.19 -0.99
CA LEU A 82 0.92 -4.46 -1.70
C LEU A 82 1.75 -5.53 -1.00
N PHE A 83 1.18 -6.73 -0.88
CA PHE A 83 1.90 -7.89 -0.37
C PHE A 83 1.18 -9.18 -0.74
N ASP A 84 1.92 -10.15 -1.25
CA ASP A 84 1.43 -11.50 -1.50
C ASP A 84 1.46 -12.31 -0.20
N PHE A 85 0.32 -12.37 0.51
CA PHE A 85 0.22 -13.06 1.80
C PHE A 85 0.14 -14.58 1.66
N ASN A 86 -0.38 -15.07 0.57
CA ASN A 86 -0.67 -16.49 0.38
C ASN A 86 0.38 -17.21 -0.48
N GLY A 87 1.25 -16.48 -1.18
CA GLY A 87 2.32 -17.02 -2.02
C GLY A 87 1.85 -17.51 -3.38
N ASP A 88 0.74 -16.97 -3.89
CA ASP A 88 0.22 -17.35 -5.21
C ASP A 88 0.81 -16.52 -6.36
N GLY A 89 1.58 -15.48 -6.05
CA GLY A 89 2.20 -14.58 -7.01
C GLY A 89 1.37 -13.32 -7.27
N GLU A 90 0.14 -13.26 -6.76
CA GLU A 90 -0.73 -12.09 -6.83
C GLU A 90 -0.63 -11.30 -5.53
N SER A 91 -0.34 -10.01 -5.60
CA SER A 91 -0.26 -9.18 -4.40
C SER A 91 -1.64 -8.74 -3.94
N GLU A 92 -1.98 -9.02 -2.68
CA GLU A 92 -3.15 -8.41 -2.06
C GLU A 92 -2.93 -6.91 -1.84
N ILE A 93 -4.01 -6.15 -1.96
CA ILE A 93 -4.03 -4.69 -1.94
C ILE A 93 -4.55 -4.22 -0.58
N LEU A 94 -3.75 -3.48 0.15
CA LEU A 94 -4.09 -2.96 1.47
C LEU A 94 -4.29 -1.46 1.42
N VAL A 95 -5.43 -1.00 1.87
CA VAL A 95 -5.78 0.42 1.96
C VAL A 95 -6.40 0.72 3.31
N ARG A 96 -6.10 1.88 3.82
CA ARG A 96 -6.80 2.43 4.95
C ARG A 96 -7.56 3.67 4.51
N ASP A 97 -8.89 3.62 4.61
CA ASP A 97 -9.74 4.77 4.36
C ASP A 97 -10.15 5.46 5.69
N ARG A 98 -11.06 6.40 5.63
CA ARG A 98 -11.51 7.16 6.82
C ARG A 98 -12.16 6.29 7.89
N GLU A 99 -12.87 5.24 7.49
CA GLU A 99 -13.69 4.43 8.39
C GLU A 99 -13.11 3.05 8.63
N PHE A 100 -12.36 2.51 7.65
CA PHE A 100 -11.99 1.12 7.62
C PHE A 100 -10.53 0.92 7.18
N PHE A 101 -9.93 -0.11 7.73
CA PHE A 101 -8.84 -0.82 7.07
C PHE A 101 -9.44 -1.89 6.17
N LYS A 102 -8.98 -1.98 4.92
CA LYS A 102 -9.47 -2.92 3.91
C LYS A 102 -8.33 -3.64 3.22
N THR A 103 -8.56 -4.91 2.94
CA THR A 103 -7.70 -5.69 2.06
C THR A 103 -8.51 -6.20 0.88
N PHE A 104 -7.95 -6.10 -0.32
CA PHE A 104 -8.60 -6.52 -1.54
C PHE A 104 -7.77 -7.56 -2.26
N ARG A 105 -8.45 -8.42 -3.03
CA ARG A 105 -7.88 -9.18 -4.12
C ARG A 105 -8.30 -8.54 -5.44
N ASP A 106 -7.38 -8.47 -6.38
CA ASP A 106 -7.67 -8.10 -7.76
C ASP A 106 -8.28 -9.29 -8.50
N LEU A 107 -9.27 -9.04 -9.32
CA LEU A 107 -9.91 -10.02 -10.20
C LEU A 107 -9.77 -9.60 -11.67
N GLY A 108 -8.78 -8.76 -12.00
CA GLY A 108 -8.49 -8.23 -13.32
C GLY A 108 -9.44 -7.11 -13.77
N THR A 109 -10.72 -7.20 -13.49
CA THR A 109 -11.73 -6.21 -13.90
C THR A 109 -12.46 -5.54 -12.74
N THR A 110 -12.20 -5.99 -11.52
CA THR A 110 -12.80 -5.46 -10.28
C THR A 110 -11.98 -5.90 -9.08
N ALA A 111 -12.11 -5.18 -7.98
CA ALA A 111 -11.54 -5.58 -6.70
C ALA A 111 -12.57 -6.31 -5.82
N GLN A 112 -12.14 -7.37 -5.16
CA GLN A 112 -12.92 -8.07 -4.15
C GLN A 112 -12.39 -7.75 -2.76
N THR A 113 -13.22 -7.21 -1.87
CA THR A 113 -12.86 -7.04 -0.46
C THR A 113 -12.77 -8.40 0.21
N ILE A 114 -11.61 -8.73 0.78
CA ILE A 114 -11.36 -9.97 1.52
C ILE A 114 -11.30 -9.75 3.03
N LEU A 115 -10.96 -8.54 3.47
CA LEU A 115 -10.99 -8.12 4.86
C LEU A 115 -11.46 -6.68 4.95
N GLU A 116 -12.34 -6.40 5.90
CA GLU A 116 -12.73 -5.06 6.28
C GLU A 116 -12.82 -4.99 7.81
N ALA A 117 -12.12 -4.04 8.41
CA ALA A 117 -12.10 -3.83 9.85
C ALA A 117 -12.29 -2.35 10.18
N PRO A 118 -13.21 -2.00 11.10
CA PRO A 118 -13.40 -0.61 11.51
C PRO A 118 -12.07 -0.01 12.02
N CYS A 119 -11.66 1.11 11.43
CA CYS A 119 -10.42 1.80 11.76
C CYS A 119 -10.51 3.24 11.30
N LYS A 120 -10.90 4.13 12.18
CA LYS A 120 -11.02 5.55 11.83
C LYS A 120 -9.68 6.22 11.58
N SER A 121 -9.68 7.15 10.63
CA SER A 121 -8.51 7.91 10.20
C SER A 121 -8.89 9.32 9.77
N PHE A 122 -7.94 10.24 9.81
CA PHE A 122 -8.05 11.53 9.13
C PHE A 122 -7.63 11.46 7.65
N THR A 123 -7.30 10.26 7.15
CA THR A 123 -6.89 10.04 5.74
C THR A 123 -5.75 10.96 5.28
N MET A 124 -4.78 11.12 6.14
CA MET A 124 -3.52 11.78 5.78
C MET A 124 -2.57 10.75 5.13
N GLU A 125 -1.29 10.91 5.22
CA GLU A 125 -0.30 10.04 4.57
C GLU A 125 -0.12 8.66 5.23
N GLU A 126 -1.15 8.12 5.88
CA GLU A 126 -1.09 6.80 6.52
C GLU A 126 -1.25 5.68 5.51
N TYR A 127 -0.50 4.62 5.71
CA TYR A 127 -0.66 3.35 5.02
C TYR A 127 -0.27 2.19 5.94
N PRO A 128 -0.81 0.99 5.71
CA PRO A 128 -0.40 -0.20 6.45
C PRO A 128 1.06 -0.54 6.15
N VAL A 129 1.79 -0.99 7.15
CA VAL A 129 3.14 -1.55 6.99
C VAL A 129 3.10 -3.06 7.20
N ILE A 130 3.99 -3.78 6.51
CA ILE A 130 4.10 -5.22 6.56
C ILE A 130 5.49 -5.57 7.10
N ALA A 131 5.53 -6.28 8.22
CA ALA A 131 6.78 -6.71 8.83
C ALA A 131 6.55 -7.95 9.69
N ASP A 132 7.58 -8.76 9.88
CA ASP A 132 7.62 -9.80 10.92
C ASP A 132 7.90 -9.13 12.28
N ILE A 133 6.81 -8.75 12.96
CA ILE A 133 6.87 -7.94 14.19
C ILE A 133 7.18 -8.83 15.41
N ASN A 134 6.69 -10.06 15.39
CA ASN A 134 6.83 -10.99 16.50
C ASN A 134 8.00 -11.96 16.33
N ASN A 135 8.69 -11.89 15.19
CA ASN A 135 9.84 -12.70 14.81
C ASN A 135 9.51 -14.20 14.73
N ASP A 136 8.32 -14.55 14.25
CA ASP A 136 7.88 -15.93 14.03
C ASP A 136 8.11 -16.42 12.58
N GLY A 137 8.65 -15.55 11.73
CA GLY A 137 8.97 -15.82 10.33
C GLY A 137 7.76 -15.66 9.41
N GLN A 138 6.71 -15.00 9.83
CA GLN A 138 5.55 -14.64 9.00
C GLN A 138 5.36 -13.14 8.98
N ALA A 139 4.61 -12.65 8.00
CA ALA A 139 4.25 -11.25 7.91
C ALA A 139 3.12 -10.90 8.89
N GLU A 140 3.19 -9.72 9.50
CA GLU A 140 2.06 -9.06 10.13
C GLU A 140 1.75 -7.75 9.43
N ILE A 141 0.46 -7.37 9.46
CA ILE A 141 -0.03 -6.07 9.02
C ILE A 141 -0.10 -5.16 10.23
N CYS A 142 0.57 -4.03 10.19
CA CYS A 142 0.56 -3.05 11.26
C CYS A 142 0.03 -1.70 10.76
N PHE A 143 -0.95 -1.13 11.45
CA PHE A 143 -1.53 0.16 11.11
C PHE A 143 -2.09 0.88 12.34
N SER A 144 -2.19 2.20 12.25
CA SER A 144 -2.73 3.05 13.31
C SER A 144 -4.22 3.30 13.10
N CYS A 145 -5.00 3.38 14.15
CA CYS A 145 -6.40 3.79 14.14
C CYS A 145 -6.62 4.90 15.16
N LEU A 146 -7.48 5.85 14.86
CA LEU A 146 -7.98 6.81 15.83
C LEU A 146 -8.94 6.15 16.81
N ALA A 147 -9.14 6.73 17.96
CA ALA A 147 -10.21 6.33 18.87
C ALA A 147 -11.57 6.57 18.20
N ASP A 148 -12.56 5.74 18.52
CA ASP A 148 -13.87 5.78 17.86
C ASP A 148 -14.64 7.08 18.08
N ASP A 149 -14.32 7.79 19.14
CA ASP A 149 -14.89 9.08 19.55
C ASP A 149 -14.04 10.30 19.13
N ALA A 150 -12.89 10.06 18.49
CA ALA A 150 -11.99 11.13 18.06
C ALA A 150 -12.45 11.88 16.81
N ILE A 151 -13.44 11.35 16.09
CA ILE A 151 -14.00 11.97 14.89
C ILE A 151 -15.50 12.16 15.12
N ASP A 152 -15.91 13.40 15.39
CA ASP A 152 -17.29 13.80 15.19
C ASP A 152 -17.55 13.99 13.68
N ALA A 153 -18.64 13.40 13.19
CA ALA A 153 -19.02 13.45 11.78
C ALA A 153 -19.30 14.89 11.27
N THR A 154 -19.36 15.85 12.15
CA THR A 154 -19.69 17.25 11.84
C THR A 154 -18.54 18.22 12.01
N ASP A 155 -17.44 17.80 12.63
CA ASP A 155 -16.31 18.64 12.91
C ASP A 155 -14.99 17.90 12.59
N ASN A 156 -14.12 18.55 11.84
CA ASN A 156 -12.78 18.03 11.54
C ASN A 156 -11.80 18.30 12.70
N ASP A 157 -12.28 18.82 13.81
CA ASP A 157 -11.46 19.14 14.97
C ASP A 157 -11.32 17.93 15.91
N VAL A 158 -10.11 17.67 16.32
CA VAL A 158 -9.80 16.71 17.38
C VAL A 158 -10.28 17.31 18.70
N GLU A 159 -11.49 16.97 19.11
CA GLU A 159 -11.96 17.41 20.42
C GLU A 159 -11.31 16.63 21.55
N SER A 160 -10.73 17.41 22.40
CA SER A 160 -10.33 17.16 23.78
C SER A 160 -9.12 16.29 24.05
N VAL A 161 -8.23 16.91 24.78
CA VAL A 161 -7.01 16.36 25.40
C VAL A 161 -7.20 15.16 26.35
N ASN A 162 -8.42 14.62 26.46
CA ASN A 162 -8.75 13.53 27.38
C ASN A 162 -9.22 12.24 26.71
N THR A 163 -9.39 12.22 25.39
CA THR A 163 -9.70 11.00 24.63
C THR A 163 -8.41 10.25 24.28
N PRO A 164 -8.41 8.92 24.34
CA PRO A 164 -7.27 8.14 23.85
C PRO A 164 -7.03 8.49 22.38
N LEU A 165 -5.86 9.03 22.06
CA LEU A 165 -5.51 9.56 20.74
C LEU A 165 -5.47 8.53 19.61
N GLY A 166 -5.69 7.27 19.94
CA GLY A 166 -5.69 6.18 18.97
C GLY A 166 -4.87 4.99 19.45
N HIS A 167 -4.79 4.00 18.60
CA HIS A 167 -4.10 2.75 18.89
C HIS A 167 -3.47 2.17 17.63
N ILE A 168 -2.47 1.34 17.83
CA ILE A 168 -1.88 0.53 16.77
C ILE A 168 -2.57 -0.83 16.77
N ARG A 169 -2.96 -1.30 15.60
CA ARG A 169 -3.46 -2.66 15.39
C ARG A 169 -2.42 -3.48 14.64
N VAL A 170 -2.33 -4.74 15.04
CA VAL A 170 -1.46 -5.73 14.39
C VAL A 170 -2.33 -6.93 14.06
N TYR A 171 -2.34 -7.32 12.80
CA TYR A 171 -3.00 -8.52 12.31
C TYR A 171 -1.95 -9.50 11.80
N GLY A 172 -2.08 -10.75 12.21
CA GLY A 172 -1.30 -11.88 11.71
C GLY A 172 -2.20 -12.96 11.15
N ALA A 173 -1.62 -14.01 10.61
CA ALA A 173 -2.33 -15.16 10.09
C ALA A 173 -3.21 -15.80 11.18
N SER A 174 -4.41 -16.22 10.81
CA SER A 174 -5.30 -16.94 11.73
C SER A 174 -4.72 -18.32 12.07
N SER A 175 -5.14 -18.88 13.20
CA SER A 175 -4.72 -20.23 13.62
C SER A 175 -4.96 -21.26 12.51
N GLY A 176 -3.92 -21.94 12.08
CA GLY A 176 -3.96 -22.94 11.01
C GLY A 176 -3.70 -22.38 9.60
N SER A 177 -3.60 -21.07 9.44
CA SER A 177 -3.12 -20.40 8.23
C SER A 177 -1.67 -19.96 8.38
N ARG A 178 -1.00 -19.76 7.28
CA ARG A 178 0.35 -19.15 7.26
C ARG A 178 0.38 -18.06 6.20
N TRP A 179 0.92 -16.92 6.58
CA TRP A 179 1.28 -15.88 5.65
C TRP A 179 2.73 -16.03 5.20
N GLN A 180 3.04 -15.48 4.05
CA GLN A 180 4.39 -15.49 3.53
C GLN A 180 5.36 -14.76 4.47
N PRO A 181 6.61 -15.22 4.54
CA PRO A 181 7.64 -14.55 5.34
C PRO A 181 7.92 -13.14 4.83
N THR A 182 8.29 -12.27 5.75
CA THR A 182 8.83 -10.94 5.44
C THR A 182 9.92 -10.56 6.42
N ARG A 183 10.56 -9.43 6.19
CA ARG A 183 11.58 -8.89 7.09
C ARG A 183 10.94 -8.21 8.29
N GLY A 184 11.60 -8.27 9.46
CA GLY A 184 11.24 -7.51 10.65
C GLY A 184 11.64 -6.02 10.57
N ILE A 185 11.79 -5.46 9.38
CA ILE A 185 12.30 -4.10 9.17
C ILE A 185 11.36 -3.31 8.26
N TRP A 186 10.92 -2.17 8.77
CA TRP A 186 10.30 -1.08 8.01
C TRP A 186 10.82 0.23 8.56
N ASN A 187 11.95 0.69 8.05
CA ASN A 187 12.74 1.74 8.69
C ASN A 187 12.46 3.16 8.19
N GLN A 188 11.67 3.32 7.16
CA GLN A 188 11.40 4.62 6.54
C GLN A 188 10.06 4.63 5.82
N HIS A 189 9.53 5.82 5.63
CA HIS A 189 8.23 6.03 5.03
C HIS A 189 8.12 5.51 3.59
N ALA A 190 9.11 5.78 2.75
CA ALA A 190 9.24 5.17 1.43
C ALA A 190 10.20 3.98 1.53
N TYR A 191 9.73 2.91 2.19
CA TYR A 191 10.54 1.72 2.38
C TYR A 191 10.75 1.00 1.05
N LEU A 192 12.01 0.70 0.77
CA LEU A 192 12.41 -0.16 -0.33
C LEU A 192 13.41 -1.19 0.20
N ASN A 193 13.14 -2.45 -0.02
CA ASN A 193 13.88 -3.57 0.56
C ASN A 193 15.38 -3.61 0.20
N VAL A 194 15.76 -2.96 -0.90
CA VAL A 194 17.17 -2.87 -1.34
C VAL A 194 17.93 -1.71 -0.71
N ASN A 195 17.26 -0.82 0.02
CA ASN A 195 17.87 0.38 0.61
C ASN A 195 18.53 0.12 1.96
N ILE A 196 18.25 -1.02 2.58
CA ILE A 196 18.78 -1.36 3.89
C ILE A 196 18.97 -2.87 4.04
N ASP A 197 20.10 -3.28 4.61
CA ASP A 197 20.40 -4.66 4.94
C ASP A 197 19.69 -5.09 6.23
N ASP A 198 19.60 -6.40 6.50
CA ASP A 198 18.98 -6.94 7.70
C ASP A 198 19.68 -6.53 8.99
N ASN A 199 20.94 -6.12 8.92
CA ASN A 199 21.69 -5.56 10.04
C ASN A 199 21.52 -4.03 10.21
N LEU A 200 20.58 -3.42 9.45
CA LEU A 200 20.29 -1.99 9.43
C LEU A 200 21.41 -1.12 8.81
N SER A 201 22.36 -1.70 8.11
CA SER A 201 23.34 -0.94 7.35
C SER A 201 22.83 -0.57 5.96
N VAL A 202 23.33 0.55 5.44
CA VAL A 202 23.07 0.94 4.05
C VAL A 202 23.98 0.09 3.15
N PRO A 203 23.45 -0.63 2.15
CA PRO A 203 24.26 -1.43 1.24
C PRO A 203 25.30 -0.56 0.50
N THR A 204 26.50 -1.06 0.37
CA THR A 204 27.57 -0.39 -0.41
C THR A 204 27.42 -0.56 -1.91
N GLY A 205 26.58 -1.50 -2.34
CA GLY A 205 26.17 -1.70 -3.73
C GLY A 205 24.68 -2.09 -3.73
N GLN A 206 23.85 -1.28 -4.34
CA GLN A 206 22.45 -1.62 -4.52
C GLN A 206 22.31 -2.49 -5.76
N ASN A 207 21.76 -3.68 -5.58
CA ASN A 207 21.26 -4.44 -6.71
C ASN A 207 20.01 -3.73 -7.23
N LEU A 208 20.05 -3.32 -8.48
CA LEU A 208 18.87 -2.78 -9.13
C LEU A 208 17.77 -3.83 -9.13
N LEU A 209 16.53 -3.41 -8.90
CA LEU A 209 15.35 -4.31 -8.90
C LEU A 209 15.27 -5.17 -10.16
N SER A 210 15.74 -4.67 -11.30
CA SER A 210 15.81 -5.42 -12.56
C SER A 210 16.77 -6.62 -12.56
N THR A 211 17.72 -6.66 -11.62
CA THR A 211 18.59 -7.82 -11.43
C THR A 211 18.18 -8.67 -10.23
N ALA A 212 17.32 -8.13 -9.40
CA ALA A 212 16.79 -8.79 -8.21
C ALA A 212 15.57 -9.67 -8.49
N SER A 213 15.04 -9.70 -9.71
CA SER A 213 13.85 -10.51 -10.02
C SER A 213 14.06 -12.02 -9.82
N THR A 214 15.31 -12.47 -9.84
CA THR A 214 15.68 -13.85 -9.47
C THR A 214 16.10 -13.98 -8.01
N ASP A 215 16.49 -12.90 -7.36
CA ASP A 215 17.11 -12.90 -6.05
C ASP A 215 16.19 -12.41 -4.93
N CYS A 216 15.06 -11.78 -5.26
CA CYS A 216 14.02 -11.47 -4.25
C CYS A 216 13.45 -12.73 -3.60
N TYR A 217 13.55 -13.85 -4.30
CA TYR A 217 13.20 -15.19 -3.83
C TYR A 217 14.42 -16.09 -3.67
N ASP A 218 15.63 -15.59 -3.86
CA ASP A 218 16.80 -16.41 -3.77
C ASP A 218 17.11 -16.72 -2.31
N GLY A 219 16.95 -17.98 -2.08
CA GLY A 219 17.21 -18.66 -0.86
C GLY A 219 18.61 -18.51 -0.29
N ILE A 220 18.93 -17.36 0.18
CA ILE A 220 19.78 -17.28 1.36
C ILE A 220 18.90 -17.78 2.49
N THR A 221 18.76 -19.12 2.52
CA THR A 221 18.27 -19.91 3.65
C THR A 221 17.12 -19.25 4.43
N GLY A 222 15.98 -19.23 3.84
CA GLY A 222 14.76 -18.64 4.38
C GLY A 222 14.27 -17.56 3.43
N THR A 223 13.59 -18.00 2.37
CA THR A 223 12.86 -17.15 1.46
C THR A 223 11.98 -16.18 2.23
N GLN A 224 12.44 -14.98 2.38
CA GLN A 224 11.64 -13.90 2.92
C GLN A 224 11.04 -13.15 1.75
N ASN A 225 9.73 -13.24 1.63
CA ASN A 225 8.98 -12.37 0.77
C ASN A 225 9.21 -10.94 1.28
N LYS A 226 9.72 -10.08 0.44
CA LYS A 226 10.01 -8.71 0.83
C LYS A 226 8.86 -7.86 0.33
N PRO A 227 8.19 -7.08 1.20
CA PRO A 227 7.14 -6.19 0.74
C PRO A 227 7.70 -5.28 -0.36
N LEU A 228 7.07 -5.30 -1.53
CA LEU A 228 7.36 -4.42 -2.64
C LEU A 228 6.55 -3.14 -2.46
N ASN A 229 6.87 -2.36 -1.45
CA ASN A 229 6.22 -1.08 -1.26
C ASN A 229 7.18 0.03 -1.65
N MET A 230 6.72 0.83 -2.52
CA MET A 230 7.35 2.10 -2.88
C MET A 230 6.48 3.27 -2.50
#